data_c54d1b531bc46438a493836eecf5a361
#
_entry.id   c54d1b531bc46438a493836eecf5a361
#
_cell.length_a   1.000
_cell.length_b   1.000
_cell.length_c   1.000
_cell.angle_alpha   90.00
_cell.angle_beta   90.00
_cell.angle_gamma   90.00
#
_symmetry.space_group_name_H-M   'P 1'
#
loop_
_entity.id
_entity.type
_entity.pdbx_description
1 polymer ?
#
loop_
_entity_poly.entity_id
_entity_poly.type
_entity_poly.pdbx_seq_one_letter_code
_entity_poly.pdbx_strand_id
1 'polypeptide(L)'
;AYPDLHDHIEALDRAGLLQTVDEPIDKDSEMHPLVRWQFQGGLAESERKAFLFRNIVDGKGRKFDIPVVVCALAASQDVYSVGMGAPVSEIGQKWADSIANPIKPNIVSDNAPCHDVVITGDDLLGEGNGLDMLPIPVSTPGFDSAPTLTSTNTITRDPDTGIHNMG
;
A
#
# COMPACT_ATOMS: atom_id res chain seq x y z
N ALA A 1 -7.77 -1.03 -15.73
CA ALA A 1 -7.74 -0.83 -14.27
C ALA A 1 -7.89 -2.19 -13.59
N TYR A 2 -7.21 -2.40 -12.49
CA TYR A 2 -7.34 -3.61 -11.68
C TYR A 2 -8.52 -3.41 -10.72
N PRO A 3 -9.39 -4.41 -10.52
CA PRO A 3 -10.53 -4.28 -9.62
C PRO A 3 -10.12 -4.15 -8.15
N ASP A 4 -8.97 -4.75 -7.76
CA ASP A 4 -8.43 -4.66 -6.41
C ASP A 4 -6.90 -4.77 -6.36
N LEU A 5 -6.34 -4.73 -5.14
CA LEU A 5 -4.90 -4.82 -4.92
C LEU A 5 -4.33 -6.21 -5.26
N HIS A 6 -5.10 -7.29 -5.11
CA HIS A 6 -4.62 -8.64 -5.42
C HIS A 6 -4.34 -8.79 -6.92
N ASP A 7 -5.27 -8.33 -7.78
CA ASP A 7 -5.06 -8.35 -9.23
C ASP A 7 -3.86 -7.53 -9.66
N HIS A 8 -3.61 -6.40 -8.97
CA HIS A 8 -2.43 -5.57 -9.23
C HIS A 8 -1.13 -6.30 -8.84
N ILE A 9 -1.10 -6.94 -7.67
CA ILE A 9 0.04 -7.74 -7.21
C ILE A 9 0.33 -8.89 -8.18
N GLU A 10 -0.72 -9.62 -8.62
CA GLU A 10 -0.59 -10.66 -9.63
C GLU A 10 -0.07 -10.13 -10.98
N ALA A 11 -0.48 -8.94 -11.38
CA ALA A 11 0.02 -8.33 -12.60
C ALA A 11 1.51 -7.97 -12.50
N LEU A 12 1.96 -7.49 -11.35
CA LEU A 12 3.38 -7.25 -11.08
C LEU A 12 4.18 -8.56 -11.09
N ASP A 13 3.64 -9.63 -10.51
CA ASP A 13 4.29 -10.96 -10.51
C ASP A 13 4.42 -11.50 -11.94
N ARG A 14 3.34 -11.50 -12.72
CA ARG A 14 3.37 -11.91 -14.14
C ARG A 14 4.36 -11.09 -14.98
N ALA A 15 4.56 -9.82 -14.64
CA ALA A 15 5.54 -8.95 -15.30
C ALA A 15 6.99 -9.16 -14.81
N GLY A 16 7.22 -10.02 -13.80
CA GLY A 16 8.54 -10.22 -13.18
C GLY A 16 9.00 -9.03 -12.31
N LEU A 17 8.08 -8.17 -11.92
CA LEU A 17 8.32 -6.94 -11.15
C LEU A 17 7.98 -7.09 -9.66
N LEU A 18 7.73 -8.30 -9.18
CA LEU A 18 7.48 -8.61 -7.79
C LEU A 18 8.59 -9.48 -7.21
N GLN A 19 9.01 -9.17 -5.99
CA GLN A 19 9.87 -10.01 -5.17
C GLN A 19 9.07 -10.46 -3.95
N THR A 20 8.80 -11.76 -3.84
CA THR A 20 8.19 -12.33 -2.64
C THR A 20 9.27 -12.67 -1.62
N VAL A 21 9.00 -12.39 -0.35
CA VAL A 21 9.84 -12.69 0.82
C VAL A 21 9.01 -13.51 1.78
N ASP A 22 9.42 -14.76 1.99
CA ASP A 22 8.73 -15.72 2.88
C ASP A 22 9.47 -15.87 4.22
N GLU A 23 10.69 -15.39 4.34
CA GLU A 23 11.43 -15.34 5.60
C GLU A 23 10.76 -14.37 6.58
N PRO A 24 10.83 -14.68 7.90
CA PRO A 24 10.34 -13.76 8.92
C PRO A 24 11.02 -12.39 8.79
N ILE A 25 10.23 -11.32 8.79
CA ILE A 25 10.74 -9.95 8.73
C ILE A 25 10.08 -9.07 9.79
N ASP A 26 10.89 -8.31 10.52
CA ASP A 26 10.40 -7.32 11.48
C ASP A 26 9.90 -6.07 10.72
N LYS A 27 8.58 -5.80 10.88
CA LYS A 27 7.95 -4.65 10.23
C LYS A 27 8.45 -3.30 10.73
N ASP A 28 8.97 -3.25 11.97
CA ASP A 28 9.34 -2.02 12.63
C ASP A 28 10.80 -1.62 12.38
N SER A 29 11.69 -2.60 12.12
CA SER A 29 13.12 -2.36 12.01
C SER A 29 13.77 -2.85 10.73
N GLU A 30 13.19 -3.80 10.00
CA GLU A 30 13.84 -4.45 8.86
C GLU A 30 13.15 -4.18 7.51
N MET A 31 11.82 -4.20 7.47
CA MET A 31 11.04 -4.20 6.23
C MET A 31 11.37 -3.01 5.31
N HIS A 32 11.18 -1.78 5.77
CA HIS A 32 11.47 -0.60 4.97
C HIS A 32 12.97 -0.38 4.72
N PRO A 33 13.88 -0.59 5.67
CA PRO A 33 15.32 -0.58 5.38
C PRO A 33 15.72 -1.54 4.26
N LEU A 34 15.22 -2.78 4.26
CA LEU A 34 15.50 -3.75 3.19
C LEU A 34 15.05 -3.21 1.82
N VAL A 35 13.81 -2.74 1.72
CA VAL A 35 13.28 -2.21 0.46
C VAL A 35 14.03 -0.96 0.00
N ARG A 36 14.43 -0.10 0.94
CA ARG A 36 15.20 1.12 0.65
C ARG A 36 16.56 0.83 0.00
N TRP A 37 17.17 -0.31 0.31
CA TRP A 37 18.45 -0.70 -0.29
C TRP A 37 18.42 -0.75 -1.81
N GLN A 38 17.31 -1.13 -2.44
CA GLN A 38 17.21 -1.12 -3.90
C GLN A 38 17.38 0.28 -4.52
N PHE A 39 17.11 1.36 -3.76
CA PHE A 39 17.27 2.74 -4.22
C PHE A 39 18.65 3.33 -3.91
N GLN A 40 19.35 2.76 -2.94
CA GLN A 40 20.64 3.26 -2.43
C GLN A 40 21.79 2.29 -2.73
N GLY A 41 21.52 1.02 -2.98
CA GLY A 41 22.50 -0.03 -3.17
C GLY A 41 23.09 -0.15 -4.58
N GLY A 42 22.82 0.79 -5.48
CA GLY A 42 23.39 0.81 -6.82
C GLY A 42 22.67 -0.04 -7.86
N LEU A 43 21.45 -0.52 -7.56
CA LEU A 43 20.62 -1.18 -8.57
C LEU A 43 20.14 -0.17 -9.62
N ALA A 44 20.17 -0.56 -10.89
CA ALA A 44 19.56 0.20 -11.94
C ALA A 44 18.02 0.27 -11.73
N GLU A 45 17.37 1.31 -12.24
CA GLU A 45 15.93 1.48 -12.07
C GLU A 45 15.14 0.27 -12.60
N SER A 46 15.55 -0.30 -13.73
CA SER A 46 14.92 -1.47 -14.35
C SER A 46 15.04 -2.77 -13.53
N GLU A 47 15.91 -2.80 -12.53
CA GLU A 47 16.08 -3.95 -11.63
C GLU A 47 15.24 -3.83 -10.34
N ARG A 48 14.66 -2.65 -10.10
CA ARG A 48 13.86 -2.39 -8.89
C ARG A 48 12.49 -3.05 -9.01
N LYS A 49 12.03 -3.63 -7.90
CA LYS A 49 10.79 -4.40 -7.82
C LYS A 49 9.92 -3.94 -6.67
N ALA A 50 8.64 -4.28 -6.76
CA ALA A 50 7.77 -4.35 -5.60
C ALA A 50 8.18 -5.54 -4.71
N PHE A 51 7.91 -5.44 -3.41
CA PHE A 51 8.17 -6.52 -2.45
C PHE A 51 6.85 -6.96 -1.81
N LEU A 52 6.61 -8.26 -1.76
CA LEU A 52 5.50 -8.87 -1.03
C LEU A 52 6.07 -9.69 0.13
N PHE A 53 5.83 -9.24 1.34
CA PHE A 53 6.22 -9.92 2.57
C PHE A 53 5.06 -10.76 3.10
N ARG A 54 5.30 -12.05 3.36
CA ARG A 54 4.25 -12.99 3.80
C ARG A 54 4.37 -13.43 5.25
N ASN A 55 5.54 -13.29 5.85
CA ASN A 55 5.81 -13.73 7.21
C ASN A 55 6.28 -12.54 8.06
N ILE A 56 5.33 -11.81 8.61
CA ILE A 56 5.59 -10.54 9.27
C ILE A 56 5.56 -10.70 10.77
N VAL A 57 6.57 -10.14 11.44
CA VAL A 57 6.65 -10.03 12.88
C VAL A 57 6.86 -8.57 13.31
N ASP A 58 6.59 -8.26 14.57
CA ASP A 58 7.01 -6.98 15.17
C ASP A 58 8.21 -7.19 16.12
N GLY A 59 8.75 -6.09 16.62
CA GLY A 59 9.88 -6.10 17.56
C GLY A 59 9.62 -6.81 18.90
N LYS A 60 8.36 -7.20 19.18
CA LYS A 60 7.97 -8.03 20.34
C LYS A 60 7.83 -9.51 19.98
N GLY A 61 8.00 -9.87 18.71
CA GLY A 61 7.83 -11.23 18.19
C GLY A 61 6.39 -11.64 17.90
N ARG A 62 5.44 -10.69 17.91
CA ARG A 62 4.06 -10.97 17.48
C ARG A 62 4.03 -11.22 15.99
N LYS A 63 3.31 -12.25 15.55
CA LYS A 63 3.09 -12.59 14.15
C LYS A 63 1.81 -11.97 13.63
N PHE A 64 1.82 -11.64 12.33
CA PHE A 64 0.66 -11.13 11.60
C PHE A 64 0.33 -12.07 10.43
N ASP A 65 -0.95 -12.37 10.26
CA ASP A 65 -1.45 -13.22 9.16
C ASP A 65 -1.76 -12.42 7.88
N ILE A 66 -1.65 -11.10 7.95
CA ILE A 66 -1.90 -10.20 6.81
C ILE A 66 -0.56 -9.89 6.13
N PRO A 67 -0.40 -10.18 4.82
CA PRO A 67 0.81 -9.82 4.09
C PRO A 67 0.91 -8.31 3.87
N VAL A 68 2.14 -7.83 3.66
CA VAL A 68 2.42 -6.42 3.34
C VAL A 68 3.10 -6.32 1.99
N VAL A 69 2.60 -5.44 1.12
CA VAL A 69 3.27 -5.09 -0.13
C VAL A 69 3.89 -3.70 -0.01
N VAL A 70 5.13 -3.56 -0.47
CA VAL A 70 5.88 -2.30 -0.46
C VAL A 70 6.38 -1.99 -1.87
N CYS A 71 6.38 -0.72 -2.25
CA CYS A 71 6.80 -0.22 -3.57
C CYS A 71 5.96 -0.74 -4.75
N ALA A 72 4.74 -1.21 -4.51
CA ALA A 72 3.86 -1.75 -5.56
C ALA A 72 3.38 -0.70 -6.57
N LEU A 73 3.51 0.58 -6.26
CA LEU A 73 3.02 1.66 -7.12
C LEU A 73 4.12 2.38 -7.90
N ALA A 74 5.36 2.44 -7.38
CA ALA A 74 6.38 3.31 -7.95
C ALA A 74 7.84 2.87 -7.66
N ALA A 75 8.16 1.58 -7.63
CA ALA A 75 9.56 1.14 -7.50
C ALA A 75 10.39 1.55 -8.71
N SER A 76 9.79 1.50 -9.89
CA SER A 76 10.37 1.89 -11.18
C SER A 76 9.28 2.40 -12.12
N GLN A 77 9.68 2.95 -13.28
CA GLN A 77 8.74 3.31 -14.34
C GLN A 77 7.95 2.09 -14.84
N ASP A 78 8.56 0.91 -14.88
CA ASP A 78 7.89 -0.32 -15.29
C ASP A 78 6.81 -0.74 -14.28
N VAL A 79 7.09 -0.68 -12.98
CA VAL A 79 6.08 -0.90 -11.93
C VAL A 79 4.94 0.10 -12.05
N TYR A 80 5.27 1.36 -12.27
CA TYR A 80 4.27 2.42 -12.45
C TYR A 80 3.42 2.21 -13.71
N SER A 81 4.04 1.75 -14.80
CA SER A 81 3.39 1.39 -16.06
C SER A 81 2.33 0.30 -15.87
N VAL A 82 2.63 -0.73 -15.07
CA VAL A 82 1.66 -1.79 -14.71
C VAL A 82 0.46 -1.18 -13.99
N GLY A 83 0.68 -0.35 -12.97
CA GLY A 83 -0.39 0.30 -12.20
C GLY A 83 -1.25 1.23 -13.07
N MET A 84 -0.62 1.97 -13.97
CA MET A 84 -1.30 2.85 -14.92
C MET A 84 -2.01 2.08 -16.04
N GLY A 85 -1.63 0.83 -16.31
CA GLY A 85 -2.13 0.06 -17.46
C GLY A 85 -1.82 0.77 -18.79
N ALA A 86 -0.61 1.34 -18.90
CA ALA A 86 -0.13 2.05 -20.08
C ALA A 86 1.39 1.91 -20.22
N PRO A 87 1.93 1.87 -21.45
CA PRO A 87 3.38 1.92 -21.66
C PRO A 87 4.00 3.16 -21.00
N VAL A 88 5.26 3.06 -20.57
CA VAL A 88 6.00 4.18 -19.94
C VAL A 88 5.91 5.47 -20.77
N SER A 89 6.01 5.37 -22.10
CA SER A 89 5.93 6.51 -23.02
C SER A 89 4.56 7.21 -23.03
N GLU A 90 3.50 6.55 -22.59
CA GLU A 90 2.12 7.05 -22.64
C GLU A 90 1.58 7.47 -21.28
N ILE A 91 2.33 7.24 -20.19
CA ILE A 91 1.89 7.55 -18.81
C ILE A 91 1.47 9.03 -18.68
N GLY A 92 2.28 9.95 -19.19
CA GLY A 92 1.99 11.38 -19.13
C GLY A 92 0.70 11.77 -19.84
N GLN A 93 0.47 11.21 -21.02
CA GLN A 93 -0.77 11.45 -21.77
C GLN A 93 -1.99 10.87 -21.03
N LYS A 94 -1.87 9.65 -20.50
CA LYS A 94 -2.95 9.01 -19.73
C LYS A 94 -3.33 9.80 -18.48
N TRP A 95 -2.33 10.38 -17.80
CA TRP A 95 -2.58 11.31 -16.69
C TRP A 95 -3.36 12.55 -17.13
N ALA A 96 -2.91 13.21 -18.19
CA ALA A 96 -3.57 14.40 -18.73
C ALA A 96 -5.03 14.09 -19.12
N ASP A 97 -5.26 12.99 -19.81
CA ASP A 97 -6.60 12.55 -20.24
C ASP A 97 -7.51 12.24 -19.05
N SER A 98 -6.96 11.60 -18.01
CA SER A 98 -7.73 11.26 -16.79
C SER A 98 -8.15 12.51 -16.02
N ILE A 99 -7.30 13.52 -15.94
CA ILE A 99 -7.61 14.81 -15.30
C ILE A 99 -8.67 15.57 -16.11
N ALA A 100 -8.55 15.55 -17.45
CA ALA A 100 -9.49 16.24 -18.33
C ALA A 100 -10.88 15.57 -18.37
N ASN A 101 -10.94 14.27 -18.11
CA ASN A 101 -12.16 13.45 -18.20
C ASN A 101 -12.42 12.68 -16.90
N PRO A 102 -12.71 13.35 -15.78
CA PRO A 102 -12.91 12.68 -14.51
C PRO A 102 -14.16 11.79 -14.52
N ILE A 103 -14.03 10.57 -13.97
CA ILE A 103 -15.14 9.64 -13.81
C ILE A 103 -15.81 9.93 -12.47
N LYS A 104 -17.11 10.20 -12.47
CA LYS A 104 -17.85 10.36 -11.21
C LYS A 104 -17.95 9.03 -10.48
N PRO A 105 -17.69 9.00 -9.15
CA PRO A 105 -17.86 7.80 -8.36
C PRO A 105 -19.34 7.41 -8.26
N ASN A 106 -19.61 6.12 -8.24
CA ASN A 106 -20.93 5.60 -7.88
C ASN A 106 -21.01 5.48 -6.36
N ILE A 107 -22.11 5.97 -5.79
CA ILE A 107 -22.39 5.79 -4.37
C ILE A 107 -23.09 4.44 -4.20
N VAL A 108 -22.47 3.58 -3.36
CA VAL A 108 -23.04 2.29 -2.97
C VAL A 108 -23.52 2.41 -1.54
N SER A 109 -24.81 2.19 -1.31
CA SER A 109 -25.43 2.31 0.02
C SER A 109 -25.48 0.99 0.77
N ASP A 110 -25.56 -0.13 0.04
CA ASP A 110 -25.76 -1.46 0.62
C ASP A 110 -24.72 -2.43 0.10
N ASN A 111 -24.30 -3.38 0.96
CA ASN A 111 -23.38 -4.46 0.62
C ASN A 111 -22.04 -3.98 0.02
N ALA A 112 -21.51 -2.88 0.50
CA ALA A 112 -20.18 -2.44 0.10
C ALA A 112 -19.12 -3.42 0.63
N PRO A 113 -18.22 -3.96 -0.21
CA PRO A 113 -17.20 -4.93 0.23
C PRO A 113 -16.32 -4.45 1.37
N CYS A 114 -16.10 -3.14 1.49
CA CYS A 114 -15.36 -2.55 2.60
C CYS A 114 -16.09 -2.64 3.96
N HIS A 115 -17.32 -3.14 4.00
CA HIS A 115 -18.08 -3.38 5.23
C HIS A 115 -18.16 -4.88 5.60
N ASP A 116 -17.40 -5.75 4.96
CA ASP A 116 -17.38 -7.19 5.29
C ASP A 116 -16.79 -7.44 6.68
N VAL A 117 -15.85 -6.59 7.11
CA VAL A 117 -15.30 -6.59 8.47
C VAL A 117 -15.53 -5.22 9.09
N VAL A 118 -16.30 -5.19 10.17
CA VAL A 118 -16.59 -3.97 10.93
C VAL A 118 -16.26 -4.20 12.39
N ILE A 119 -15.32 -3.44 12.92
CA ILE A 119 -14.88 -3.50 14.33
C ILE A 119 -15.22 -2.17 14.98
N THR A 120 -15.95 -2.21 16.10
CA THR A 120 -16.45 -1.00 16.76
C THR A 120 -16.43 -1.14 18.29
N GLY A 121 -16.58 0.00 18.98
CA GLY A 121 -16.69 0.02 20.44
C GLY A 121 -15.45 -0.50 21.16
N ASP A 122 -15.65 -1.34 22.17
CA ASP A 122 -14.59 -1.85 23.02
C ASP A 122 -13.62 -2.80 22.29
N ASP A 123 -14.04 -3.41 21.17
CA ASP A 123 -13.20 -4.27 20.34
C ASP A 123 -12.06 -3.50 19.63
N LEU A 124 -12.11 -2.16 19.65
CA LEU A 124 -11.02 -1.31 19.15
C LEU A 124 -9.91 -1.07 20.18
N LEU A 125 -10.17 -1.38 21.46
CA LEU A 125 -9.31 -1.01 22.56
C LEU A 125 -8.36 -2.15 22.97
N GLY A 126 -7.19 -1.74 23.44
CA GLY A 126 -6.17 -2.67 23.96
C GLY A 126 -5.14 -3.10 22.92
N GLU A 127 -4.07 -3.73 23.43
CA GLU A 127 -2.97 -4.24 22.62
C GLU A 127 -3.46 -5.35 21.68
N GLY A 128 -3.11 -5.26 20.42
CA GLY A 128 -3.52 -6.22 19.38
C GLY A 128 -4.89 -5.97 18.76
N ASN A 129 -5.62 -4.93 19.20
CA ASN A 129 -6.93 -4.56 18.69
C ASN A 129 -6.89 -3.27 17.84
N GLY A 130 -7.98 -3.00 17.14
CA GLY A 130 -8.07 -1.81 16.27
C GLY A 130 -6.98 -1.80 15.20
N LEU A 131 -6.28 -0.69 15.04
CA LEU A 131 -5.19 -0.57 14.06
C LEU A 131 -3.97 -1.46 14.37
N ASP A 132 -3.81 -1.90 15.60
CA ASP A 132 -2.76 -2.84 16.01
C ASP A 132 -2.93 -4.25 15.39
N MET A 133 -4.10 -4.56 14.85
CA MET A 133 -4.33 -5.79 14.08
C MET A 133 -3.60 -5.78 12.74
N LEU A 134 -3.25 -4.62 12.22
CA LEU A 134 -2.62 -4.45 10.92
C LEU A 134 -1.09 -4.42 11.05
N PRO A 135 -0.34 -5.09 10.17
CA PRO A 135 1.11 -5.07 10.16
C PRO A 135 1.67 -3.77 9.58
N ILE A 136 1.27 -2.63 10.13
CA ILE A 136 1.69 -1.31 9.64
C ILE A 136 3.17 -1.12 10.00
N PRO A 137 4.08 -0.91 9.03
CA PRO A 137 5.50 -0.78 9.29
C PRO A 137 5.89 0.62 9.78
N VAL A 138 7.04 0.70 10.45
CA VAL A 138 7.76 1.96 10.67
C VAL A 138 8.58 2.27 9.42
N SER A 139 8.33 3.42 8.78
CA SER A 139 8.99 3.77 7.51
C SER A 139 10.48 4.07 7.70
N THR A 140 10.85 4.79 8.75
CA THR A 140 12.23 5.15 9.04
C THR A 140 12.55 4.84 10.50
N PRO A 141 13.00 3.60 10.81
CA PRO A 141 13.36 3.23 12.18
C PRO A 141 14.38 4.21 12.78
N GLY A 142 14.13 4.61 14.04
CA GLY A 142 14.96 5.58 14.75
C GLY A 142 14.67 7.06 14.43
N PHE A 143 13.83 7.35 13.44
CA PHE A 143 13.36 8.68 13.10
C PHE A 143 11.85 8.83 13.29
N ASP A 144 11.07 7.93 12.70
CA ASP A 144 9.61 7.93 12.87
C ASP A 144 9.23 7.39 14.25
N SER A 145 8.33 8.08 14.92
CA SER A 145 7.89 7.74 16.28
C SER A 145 6.79 6.67 16.33
N ALA A 146 6.19 6.32 15.19
CA ALA A 146 5.10 5.36 15.12
C ALA A 146 4.99 4.73 13.72
N PRO A 147 4.31 3.56 13.61
CA PRO A 147 3.92 2.99 12.33
C PRO A 147 3.09 3.96 11.50
N THR A 148 3.34 4.00 10.20
CA THR A 148 2.70 4.96 9.31
C THR A 148 2.09 4.26 8.11
N LEU A 149 0.78 4.44 7.90
CA LEU A 149 0.11 4.06 6.66
C LEU A 149 0.59 5.00 5.54
N THR A 150 1.14 4.43 4.50
CA THR A 150 1.61 5.16 3.32
C THR A 150 0.79 4.77 2.09
N SER A 151 0.81 5.60 1.05
CA SER A 151 0.05 5.38 -0.18
C SER A 151 -1.47 5.24 0.04
N THR A 152 -1.98 5.90 1.06
CA THR A 152 -3.42 5.96 1.36
C THR A 152 -3.99 7.30 0.94
N ASN A 153 -5.22 7.28 0.43
CA ASN A 153 -6.02 8.48 0.28
C ASN A 153 -6.95 8.59 1.48
N THR A 154 -6.67 9.51 2.37
CA THR A 154 -7.51 9.76 3.54
C THR A 154 -8.64 10.72 3.16
N ILE A 155 -9.86 10.21 3.07
CA ILE A 155 -11.04 11.02 2.76
C ILE A 155 -11.72 11.40 4.07
N THR A 156 -11.78 12.70 4.33
CA THR A 156 -12.44 13.26 5.50
C THR A 156 -13.61 14.16 5.09
N ARG A 157 -14.52 14.37 6.02
CA ARG A 157 -15.64 15.30 5.85
C ARG A 157 -15.75 16.18 7.08
N ASP A 158 -15.76 17.48 6.84
CA ASP A 158 -16.03 18.46 7.88
C ASP A 158 -17.44 18.24 8.45
N PRO A 159 -17.61 18.06 9.77
CA PRO A 159 -18.91 17.77 10.38
C PRO A 159 -19.89 18.94 10.31
N ASP A 160 -19.40 20.17 10.27
CA ASP A 160 -20.23 21.38 10.30
C ASP A 160 -20.62 21.85 8.90
N THR A 161 -19.67 21.86 7.97
CA THR A 161 -19.89 22.37 6.61
C THR A 161 -20.22 21.27 5.59
N GLY A 162 -19.92 20.03 5.90
CA GLY A 162 -20.07 18.89 5.00
C GLY A 162 -19.04 18.86 3.85
N ILE A 163 -18.05 19.75 3.85
CA ILE A 163 -17.01 19.80 2.82
C ILE A 163 -16.10 18.59 2.95
N HIS A 164 -15.86 17.94 1.83
CA HIS A 164 -14.93 16.81 1.74
C HIS A 164 -13.52 17.30 1.50
N ASN A 165 -12.54 16.64 2.13
CA ASN A 165 -11.12 16.77 1.85
C ASN A 165 -10.50 15.41 1.59
N MET A 166 -9.49 15.37 0.74
CA MET A 166 -8.69 14.19 0.45
C MET A 166 -7.21 14.56 0.58
N GLY A 167 -6.48 13.81 1.37
CA GLY A 167 -5.05 14.00 1.62
C GLY A 167 -4.27 12.69 1.55
#